data_bae7e788f5a1ef2e24864e36d644b48f
#
_entry.id   bae7e788f5a1ef2e24864e36d644b48f
#
_cell.length_a   1.000
_cell.length_b   1.000
_cell.length_c   1.000
_cell.angle_alpha   90.00
_cell.angle_beta   90.00
_cell.angle_gamma   90.00
#
_symmetry.space_group_name_H-M   'P 1'
#
loop_
_entity.id
_entity.type
_entity.pdbx_description
1 polymer ?
#
loop_
_entity_poly.entity_id
_entity_poly.type
_entity_poly.pdbx_seq_one_letter_code
_entity_poly.pdbx_strand_id
1 'polypeptide(L)'
;MNMDFLRQQHVSESLLKDVENFRKQYPLTEDMQVRVPNPPIPFYGKDILEMSIATLLKGENLLLSGGKATGKNILAENLSYIFGRPSYNISFHVNVDSAALVGTDTFIDNEVRLRKGMVTLCAENGGFGVFDEINMAKNDAVSVLHAALDYRGIIDIPGYDRIELHPATRFIGTLNYGYAGTKELNEA
;
A
#
# COMPACT_ATOMS: atom_id res chain seq x y z
N MET A 1 13.72 3.54 -14.71
CA MET A 1 13.50 4.10 -13.34
C MET A 1 14.87 4.31 -12.70
N ASN A 2 15.23 5.54 -12.42
CA ASN A 2 16.56 5.91 -11.96
C ASN A 2 16.60 5.91 -10.42
N MET A 3 17.61 5.26 -9.82
CA MET A 3 17.85 5.23 -8.37
C MET A 3 19.01 6.13 -7.93
N ASP A 4 19.50 7.01 -8.81
CA ASP A 4 20.68 7.86 -8.51
C ASP A 4 20.45 8.75 -7.30
N PHE A 5 19.20 9.21 -7.08
CA PHE A 5 18.88 10.00 -5.89
C PHE A 5 19.06 9.23 -4.57
N LEU A 6 18.92 7.89 -4.58
CA LEU A 6 19.20 7.04 -3.41
C LEU A 6 20.71 6.89 -3.18
N ARG A 7 21.48 6.75 -4.26
CA ARG A 7 22.94 6.71 -4.21
C ARG A 7 23.52 8.04 -3.71
N GLN A 8 22.94 9.18 -4.13
CA GLN A 8 23.33 10.50 -3.63
C GLN A 8 23.08 10.65 -2.12
N GLN A 9 22.12 9.94 -1.57
CA GLN A 9 21.85 9.87 -0.13
C GLN A 9 22.67 8.80 0.59
N HIS A 10 23.57 8.11 -0.11
CA HIS A 10 24.38 7.02 0.44
C HIS A 10 23.56 5.84 0.98
N VAL A 11 22.39 5.56 0.39
CA VAL A 11 21.63 4.34 0.67
C VAL A 11 22.46 3.13 0.26
N SER A 12 22.48 2.09 1.09
CA SER A 12 23.28 0.89 0.92
C SER A 12 23.12 0.22 -0.45
N GLU A 13 24.18 0.00 -1.17
CA GLU A 13 24.17 -0.65 -2.49
C GLU A 13 23.62 -2.09 -2.42
N SER A 14 23.75 -2.78 -1.29
CA SER A 14 23.14 -4.09 -1.11
C SER A 14 21.62 -4.02 -1.14
N LEU A 15 21.01 -3.04 -0.46
CA LEU A 15 19.56 -2.80 -0.51
C LEU A 15 19.10 -2.42 -1.91
N LEU A 16 19.85 -1.58 -2.63
CA LEU A 16 19.50 -1.20 -4.00
C LEU A 16 19.52 -2.41 -4.93
N LYS A 17 20.51 -3.28 -4.79
CA LYS A 17 20.59 -4.55 -5.54
C LYS A 17 19.42 -5.48 -5.22
N ASP A 18 19.01 -5.57 -3.96
CA ASP A 18 17.88 -6.40 -3.55
C ASP A 18 16.55 -5.84 -4.11
N VAL A 19 16.39 -4.53 -4.17
CA VAL A 19 15.25 -3.89 -4.86
C VAL A 19 15.27 -4.19 -6.36
N GLU A 20 16.42 -4.15 -7.02
CA GLU A 20 16.53 -4.52 -8.43
C GLU A 20 16.16 -6.00 -8.66
N ASN A 21 16.57 -6.89 -7.77
CA ASN A 21 16.19 -8.30 -7.81
C ASN A 21 14.68 -8.49 -7.61
N PHE A 22 14.08 -7.77 -6.65
CA PHE A 22 12.64 -7.76 -6.42
C PHE A 22 11.88 -7.32 -7.68
N ARG A 23 12.31 -6.24 -8.36
CA ARG A 23 11.69 -5.78 -9.60
C ARG A 23 11.77 -6.82 -10.72
N LYS A 24 12.89 -7.53 -10.84
CA LYS A 24 13.09 -8.60 -11.83
C LYS A 24 12.22 -9.82 -11.52
N GLN A 25 12.06 -10.14 -10.24
CA GLN A 25 11.24 -11.27 -9.78
C GLN A 25 9.75 -11.03 -10.05
N TYR A 26 9.29 -9.79 -9.97
CA TYR A 26 7.90 -9.40 -10.11
C TYR A 26 7.71 -8.37 -11.25
N PRO A 27 7.82 -8.80 -12.51
CA PRO A 27 7.63 -7.90 -13.65
C PRO A 27 6.20 -7.38 -13.70
N LEU A 28 6.01 -6.20 -14.28
CA LEU A 28 4.71 -5.57 -14.48
C LEU A 28 4.20 -5.76 -15.89
N THR A 29 2.89 -5.90 -16.03
CA THR A 29 2.21 -5.73 -17.31
C THR A 29 2.12 -4.24 -17.67
N GLU A 30 1.84 -3.93 -18.94
CA GLU A 30 1.69 -2.53 -19.41
C GLU A 30 0.61 -1.78 -18.63
N ASP A 31 -0.54 -2.42 -18.37
CA ASP A 31 -1.65 -1.83 -17.62
C ASP A 31 -1.26 -1.47 -16.17
N MET A 32 -0.41 -2.28 -15.55
CA MET A 32 0.07 -2.01 -14.20
C MET A 32 1.08 -0.86 -14.17
N GLN A 33 1.88 -0.68 -15.23
CA GLN A 33 2.89 0.37 -15.29
C GLN A 33 2.29 1.78 -15.20
N VAL A 34 1.07 1.98 -15.71
CA VAL A 34 0.35 3.26 -15.62
C VAL A 34 0.11 3.70 -14.17
N ARG A 35 0.02 2.73 -13.24
CA ARG A 35 -0.19 2.99 -11.81
C ARG A 35 1.10 3.11 -11.00
N VAL A 36 2.25 2.92 -11.60
CA VAL A 36 3.53 3.17 -10.91
C VAL A 36 3.72 4.67 -10.78
N PRO A 37 3.81 5.20 -9.56
CA PRO A 37 3.95 6.64 -9.36
C PRO A 37 5.26 7.15 -9.93
N ASN A 38 5.28 8.43 -10.32
CA ASN A 38 6.48 9.15 -10.67
C ASN A 38 6.54 10.41 -9.78
N PRO A 39 6.96 10.27 -8.51
CA PRO A 39 6.89 11.37 -7.55
C PRO A 39 7.73 12.56 -8.01
N PRO A 40 7.16 13.78 -8.02
CA PRO A 40 7.89 14.99 -8.40
C PRO A 40 8.92 15.42 -7.35
N ILE A 41 8.75 14.93 -6.12
CA ILE A 41 9.60 15.27 -4.98
C ILE A 41 10.23 13.98 -4.45
N PRO A 42 11.57 13.82 -4.54
CA PRO A 42 12.26 12.72 -3.89
C PRO A 42 12.21 12.88 -2.36
N PHE A 43 12.06 11.76 -1.66
CA PHE A 43 12.13 11.77 -0.20
C PHE A 43 13.60 11.75 0.25
N TYR A 44 13.94 12.66 1.15
CA TYR A 44 15.27 12.76 1.74
C TYR A 44 15.26 12.26 3.19
N GLY A 45 16.11 11.28 3.49
CA GLY A 45 16.22 10.68 4.82
C GLY A 45 16.74 9.25 4.74
N LYS A 46 18.08 9.09 4.68
CA LYS A 46 18.75 7.81 4.48
C LYS A 46 18.25 6.72 5.42
N ASP A 47 18.25 6.96 6.72
CA ASP A 47 17.95 5.93 7.72
C ASP A 47 16.49 5.45 7.59
N ILE A 48 15.57 6.37 7.34
CA ILE A 48 14.14 6.04 7.14
C ILE A 48 13.96 5.27 5.84
N LEU A 49 14.64 5.67 4.76
CA LEU A 49 14.61 4.95 3.48
C LEU A 49 15.15 3.53 3.62
N GLU A 50 16.33 3.36 4.22
CA GLU A 50 16.95 2.04 4.40
C GLU A 50 16.07 1.11 5.24
N MET A 51 15.54 1.61 6.36
CA MET A 51 14.65 0.85 7.22
C MET A 51 13.36 0.47 6.48
N SER A 52 12.74 1.41 5.77
CA SER A 52 11.51 1.15 5.02
C SER A 52 11.74 0.16 3.87
N ILE A 53 12.82 0.31 3.12
CA ILE A 53 13.18 -0.61 2.02
C ILE A 53 13.44 -2.01 2.57
N ALA A 54 14.23 -2.14 3.63
CA ALA A 54 14.54 -3.42 4.25
C ALA A 54 13.29 -4.15 4.75
N THR A 55 12.37 -3.41 5.39
CA THR A 55 11.08 -3.93 5.88
C THR A 55 10.23 -4.48 4.72
N LEU A 56 10.05 -3.68 3.66
CA LEU A 56 9.25 -4.10 2.50
C LEU A 56 9.88 -5.27 1.74
N LEU A 57 11.20 -5.35 1.65
CA LEU A 57 11.92 -6.49 1.06
C LEU A 57 11.68 -7.78 1.84
N LYS A 58 11.52 -7.71 3.16
CA LYS A 58 11.22 -8.86 4.03
C LYS A 58 9.77 -9.34 3.94
N GLY A 59 8.93 -8.64 3.22
CA GLY A 59 7.52 -9.02 3.08
C GLY A 59 6.59 -8.31 4.07
N GLU A 60 7.16 -7.49 4.95
CA GLU A 60 6.40 -6.80 6.00
C GLU A 60 5.71 -5.54 5.48
N ASN A 61 4.65 -5.13 6.19
CA ASN A 61 3.93 -3.89 5.95
C ASN A 61 4.54 -2.75 6.77
N LEU A 62 4.24 -1.50 6.40
CA LEU A 62 4.73 -0.31 7.11
C LEU A 62 3.59 0.49 7.72
N LEU A 63 3.81 0.99 8.93
CA LEU A 63 2.98 2.03 9.54
C LEU A 63 3.84 3.28 9.79
N LEU A 64 3.56 4.34 9.04
CA LEU A 64 4.24 5.62 9.13
C LEU A 64 3.48 6.53 10.08
N SER A 65 3.98 6.68 11.31
CA SER A 65 3.39 7.53 12.34
C SER A 65 4.16 8.83 12.49
N GLY A 66 3.45 9.94 12.64
CA GLY A 66 4.10 11.24 12.84
C GLY A 66 3.15 12.42 12.74
N GLY A 67 3.64 13.61 13.05
CA GLY A 67 2.89 14.85 12.92
C GLY A 67 2.39 15.12 11.49
N LYS A 68 1.47 16.07 11.36
CA LYS A 68 0.97 16.49 10.03
C LYS A 68 2.11 17.12 9.21
N ALA A 69 2.03 16.92 7.88
CA ALA A 69 2.99 17.50 6.92
C ALA A 69 4.47 17.09 7.11
N THR A 70 4.74 15.93 7.71
CA THR A 70 6.10 15.38 7.88
C THR A 70 6.60 14.55 6.69
N GLY A 71 5.86 14.50 5.58
CA GLY A 71 6.29 13.80 4.36
C GLY A 71 5.95 12.32 4.30
N LYS A 72 5.06 11.79 5.17
CA LYS A 72 4.67 10.38 5.16
C LYS A 72 4.15 9.91 3.80
N ASN A 73 3.25 10.66 3.17
CA ASN A 73 2.68 10.31 1.87
C ASN A 73 3.74 10.42 0.76
N ILE A 74 4.66 11.39 0.84
CA ILE A 74 5.81 11.49 -0.07
C ILE A 74 6.68 10.24 0.05
N LEU A 75 6.96 9.78 1.27
CA LEU A 75 7.72 8.54 1.48
C LEU A 75 7.00 7.34 0.88
N ALA A 76 5.70 7.16 1.14
CA ALA A 76 4.93 6.04 0.61
C ALA A 76 4.92 6.01 -0.94
N GLU A 77 4.76 7.18 -1.57
CA GLU A 77 4.82 7.31 -3.03
C GLU A 77 6.22 7.00 -3.58
N ASN A 78 7.27 7.51 -2.91
CA ASN A 78 8.65 7.21 -3.28
C ASN A 78 8.97 5.71 -3.13
N LEU A 79 8.48 5.04 -2.09
CA LEU A 79 8.67 3.60 -1.92
C LEU A 79 7.99 2.82 -3.05
N SER A 80 6.77 3.16 -3.43
CA SER A 80 6.10 2.54 -4.58
C SER A 80 6.91 2.73 -5.88
N TYR A 81 7.47 3.93 -6.10
CA TYR A 81 8.38 4.22 -7.21
C TYR A 81 9.68 3.41 -7.13
N ILE A 82 10.34 3.37 -5.96
CA ILE A 82 11.59 2.63 -5.72
C ILE A 82 11.42 1.15 -6.01
N PHE A 83 10.31 0.55 -5.59
CA PHE A 83 10.02 -0.86 -5.86
C PHE A 83 9.44 -1.10 -7.27
N GLY A 84 9.10 -0.03 -8.00
CA GLY A 84 8.47 -0.13 -9.30
C GLY A 84 7.11 -0.83 -9.23
N ARG A 85 6.31 -0.55 -8.19
CA ARG A 85 5.01 -1.21 -8.00
C ARG A 85 3.84 -0.25 -8.24
N PRO A 86 2.72 -0.77 -8.77
CA PRO A 86 1.50 0.03 -8.91
C PRO A 86 1.02 0.47 -7.53
N SER A 87 0.63 1.74 -7.39
CA SER A 87 0.12 2.31 -6.15
C SER A 87 -1.42 2.34 -6.15
N TYR A 88 -2.00 1.91 -5.02
CA TYR A 88 -3.44 1.92 -4.76
C TYR A 88 -3.69 2.75 -3.50
N ASN A 89 -4.05 4.02 -3.72
CA ASN A 89 -4.18 4.98 -2.62
C ASN A 89 -5.61 5.00 -2.09
N ILE A 90 -5.75 4.88 -0.79
CA ILE A 90 -7.02 4.96 -0.07
C ILE A 90 -6.85 5.97 1.05
N SER A 91 -7.58 7.08 0.95
CA SER A 91 -7.64 8.07 2.03
C SER A 91 -8.86 7.76 2.90
N PHE A 92 -8.60 7.40 4.16
CA PHE A 92 -9.67 7.05 5.09
C PHE A 92 -10.38 8.29 5.60
N HIS A 93 -11.68 8.27 5.52
CA HIS A 93 -12.59 9.27 6.06
C HIS A 93 -13.92 8.59 6.42
N VAL A 94 -14.81 9.32 7.02
CA VAL A 94 -16.09 8.79 7.57
C VAL A 94 -17.01 8.10 6.55
N ASN A 95 -16.76 8.21 5.26
CA ASN A 95 -17.57 7.58 4.20
C ASN A 95 -16.88 6.37 3.54
N VAL A 96 -15.64 6.03 3.93
CA VAL A 96 -14.97 4.82 3.43
C VAL A 96 -15.47 3.62 4.23
N ASP A 97 -16.05 2.66 3.54
CA ASP A 97 -16.61 1.42 4.09
C ASP A 97 -15.88 0.18 3.51
N SER A 98 -16.24 -0.98 3.99
CA SER A 98 -15.69 -2.25 3.51
C SER A 98 -15.91 -2.47 2.01
N ALA A 99 -17.05 -2.01 1.48
CA ALA A 99 -17.37 -2.15 0.06
C ALA A 99 -16.42 -1.35 -0.84
N ALA A 100 -16.02 -0.16 -0.41
CA ALA A 100 -15.01 0.63 -1.14
C ALA A 100 -13.65 -0.04 -1.19
N LEU A 101 -13.30 -0.83 -0.16
CA LEU A 101 -12.02 -1.55 -0.05
C LEU A 101 -12.02 -2.85 -0.84
N VAL A 102 -13.04 -3.68 -0.65
CA VAL A 102 -13.13 -5.02 -1.23
C VAL A 102 -13.79 -5.00 -2.60
N GLY A 103 -14.92 -4.29 -2.73
CA GLY A 103 -15.69 -4.20 -3.95
C GLY A 103 -17.19 -4.25 -3.70
N THR A 104 -17.93 -3.99 -4.74
CA THR A 104 -19.42 -3.99 -4.75
C THR A 104 -19.96 -4.81 -5.89
N ASP A 105 -21.10 -5.42 -5.69
CA ASP A 105 -21.84 -6.07 -6.76
C ASP A 105 -22.31 -5.02 -7.77
N THR A 106 -22.10 -5.32 -9.03
CA THR A 106 -22.61 -4.54 -10.16
C THR A 106 -23.31 -5.45 -11.13
N PHE A 107 -24.40 -4.97 -11.72
CA PHE A 107 -25.14 -5.71 -12.74
C PHE A 107 -24.66 -5.26 -14.12
N ILE A 108 -23.96 -6.13 -14.82
CA ILE A 108 -23.39 -5.87 -16.16
C ILE A 108 -23.68 -7.10 -17.03
N ASP A 109 -24.13 -6.87 -18.27
CA ASP A 109 -24.42 -7.92 -19.26
C ASP A 109 -25.37 -9.03 -18.74
N ASN A 110 -26.38 -8.64 -17.99
CA ASN A 110 -27.37 -9.53 -17.37
C ASN A 110 -26.82 -10.47 -16.29
N GLU A 111 -25.63 -10.17 -15.75
CA GLU A 111 -24.97 -10.92 -14.67
C GLU A 111 -24.58 -10.00 -13.53
N VAL A 112 -24.58 -10.56 -12.31
CA VAL A 112 -23.98 -9.88 -11.15
C VAL A 112 -22.49 -10.15 -11.15
N ARG A 113 -21.68 -9.09 -11.16
CA ARG A 113 -20.22 -9.16 -11.12
C ARG A 113 -19.66 -8.29 -10.03
N LEU A 114 -18.58 -8.74 -9.38
CA LEU A 114 -17.86 -7.93 -8.41
C LEU A 114 -17.08 -6.82 -9.13
N ARG A 115 -17.43 -5.57 -8.86
CA ARG A 115 -16.56 -4.43 -9.15
C ARG A 115 -15.54 -4.30 -8.04
N LYS A 116 -14.32 -4.79 -8.28
CA LYS A 116 -13.25 -4.86 -7.28
C LYS A 116 -12.89 -3.50 -6.69
N GLY A 117 -12.73 -3.48 -5.37
CA GLY A 117 -12.23 -2.32 -4.62
C GLY A 117 -10.70 -2.22 -4.66
N MET A 118 -10.18 -1.15 -4.06
CA MET A 118 -8.74 -0.84 -4.17
C MET A 118 -7.85 -1.85 -3.44
N VAL A 119 -8.29 -2.42 -2.31
CA VAL A 119 -7.53 -3.46 -1.59
C VAL A 119 -7.46 -4.73 -2.41
N THR A 120 -8.57 -5.15 -3.00
CA THR A 120 -8.65 -6.32 -3.88
C THR A 120 -7.76 -6.17 -5.10
N LEU A 121 -7.83 -5.03 -5.79
CA LEU A 121 -6.98 -4.75 -6.94
C LEU A 121 -5.50 -4.72 -6.57
N CYS A 122 -5.17 -4.14 -5.42
CA CYS A 122 -3.81 -4.12 -4.88
C CYS A 122 -3.30 -5.54 -4.62
N ALA A 123 -4.12 -6.37 -3.96
CA ALA A 123 -3.80 -7.73 -3.60
C ALA A 123 -3.49 -8.60 -4.83
N GLU A 124 -4.34 -8.56 -5.83
CA GLU A 124 -4.18 -9.37 -7.05
C GLU A 124 -2.99 -8.93 -7.92
N ASN A 125 -2.76 -7.62 -8.02
CA ASN A 125 -1.75 -7.06 -8.92
C ASN A 125 -0.36 -6.92 -8.28
N GLY A 126 -0.19 -7.37 -7.04
CA GLY A 126 1.08 -7.20 -6.32
C GLY A 126 1.46 -5.73 -6.17
N GLY A 127 0.47 -4.88 -5.92
CA GLY A 127 0.64 -3.45 -5.76
C GLY A 127 1.08 -3.05 -4.35
N PHE A 128 1.34 -1.76 -4.19
CA PHE A 128 1.50 -1.13 -2.89
C PHE A 128 0.21 -0.38 -2.53
N GLY A 129 -0.48 -0.86 -1.49
CA GLY A 129 -1.66 -0.21 -0.94
C GLY A 129 -1.25 0.88 0.04
N VAL A 130 -1.54 2.14 -0.29
CA VAL A 130 -1.24 3.28 0.59
C VAL A 130 -2.52 3.69 1.31
N PHE A 131 -2.54 3.48 2.62
CA PHE A 131 -3.66 3.76 3.52
C PHE A 131 -3.42 5.07 4.25
N ASP A 132 -3.95 6.16 3.71
CA ASP A 132 -3.78 7.48 4.31
C ASP A 132 -4.79 7.71 5.44
N GLU A 133 -4.30 8.21 6.57
CA GLU A 133 -5.10 8.49 7.78
C GLU A 133 -5.87 7.25 8.29
N ILE A 134 -5.19 6.09 8.39
CA ILE A 134 -5.81 4.81 8.77
C ILE A 134 -6.58 4.88 10.10
N ASN A 135 -6.19 5.78 11.01
CA ASN A 135 -6.89 6.04 12.27
C ASN A 135 -8.29 6.67 12.10
N MET A 136 -8.65 7.10 10.89
CA MET A 136 -10.00 7.59 10.57
C MET A 136 -10.93 6.48 10.03
N ALA A 137 -10.40 5.25 9.86
CA ALA A 137 -11.16 4.13 9.33
C ALA A 137 -12.35 3.76 10.24
N LYS A 138 -13.47 3.35 9.62
CA LYS A 138 -14.60 2.75 10.33
C LYS A 138 -14.30 1.31 10.74
N ASN A 139 -15.01 0.79 11.73
CA ASN A 139 -14.80 -0.58 12.24
C ASN A 139 -14.98 -1.66 11.15
N ASP A 140 -15.92 -1.50 10.23
CA ASP A 140 -16.12 -2.43 9.11
C ASP A 140 -14.95 -2.41 8.13
N ALA A 141 -14.42 -1.23 7.80
CA ALA A 141 -13.20 -1.06 7.01
C ALA A 141 -11.98 -1.65 7.72
N VAL A 142 -11.84 -1.46 9.04
CA VAL A 142 -10.76 -2.04 9.84
C VAL A 142 -10.78 -3.56 9.77
N SER A 143 -11.97 -4.20 9.80
CA SER A 143 -12.08 -5.66 9.68
C SER A 143 -11.53 -6.18 8.35
N VAL A 144 -11.75 -5.47 7.24
CA VAL A 144 -11.15 -5.80 5.94
C VAL A 144 -9.64 -5.65 5.97
N LEU A 145 -9.15 -4.58 6.60
CA LEU A 145 -7.72 -4.36 6.74
C LEU A 145 -7.04 -5.46 7.55
N HIS A 146 -7.67 -5.92 8.64
CA HIS A 146 -7.16 -7.05 9.42
C HIS A 146 -6.99 -8.29 8.53
N ALA A 147 -7.97 -8.63 7.69
CA ALA A 147 -7.87 -9.76 6.77
C ALA A 147 -6.74 -9.59 5.75
N ALA A 148 -6.60 -8.38 5.19
CA ALA A 148 -5.56 -8.07 4.20
C ALA A 148 -4.14 -8.01 4.81
N LEU A 149 -4.03 -7.62 6.09
CA LEU A 149 -2.75 -7.50 6.79
C LEU A 149 -2.36 -8.76 7.58
N ASP A 150 -3.27 -9.74 7.67
CA ASP A 150 -3.02 -11.02 8.33
C ASP A 150 -1.93 -11.81 7.59
N TYR A 151 -1.11 -12.54 8.33
CA TYR A 151 -0.01 -13.35 7.78
C TYR A 151 -0.46 -14.39 6.75
N ARG A 152 -1.73 -14.79 6.75
CA ARG A 152 -2.31 -15.72 5.78
C ARG A 152 -2.42 -15.11 4.38
N GLY A 153 -2.49 -13.78 4.28
CA GLY A 153 -2.56 -13.09 3.00
C GLY A 153 -3.78 -13.46 2.16
N ILE A 154 -4.94 -13.60 2.80
CA ILE A 154 -6.19 -14.03 2.14
C ILE A 154 -7.29 -13.03 2.46
N ILE A 155 -8.01 -12.62 1.41
CA ILE A 155 -9.24 -11.82 1.53
C ILE A 155 -10.40 -12.69 1.06
N ASP A 156 -11.30 -13.03 1.99
CA ASP A 156 -12.53 -13.75 1.68
C ASP A 156 -13.64 -12.77 1.33
N ILE A 157 -14.25 -12.93 0.15
CA ILE A 157 -15.37 -12.12 -0.31
C ILE A 157 -16.60 -13.02 -0.40
N PRO A 158 -17.63 -12.82 0.44
CA PRO A 158 -18.82 -13.65 0.42
C PRO A 158 -19.47 -13.70 -0.97
N GLY A 159 -19.69 -14.91 -1.48
CA GLY A 159 -20.28 -15.14 -2.81
C GLY A 159 -19.28 -15.12 -3.97
N TYR A 160 -18.01 -14.92 -3.71
CA TYR A 160 -16.92 -14.94 -4.70
C TYR A 160 -15.76 -15.82 -4.24
N ASP A 161 -14.84 -16.10 -5.15
CA ASP A 161 -13.60 -16.80 -4.83
C ASP A 161 -12.74 -15.96 -3.88
N ARG A 162 -12.06 -16.64 -2.97
CA ARG A 162 -11.08 -15.99 -2.11
C ARG A 162 -9.93 -15.43 -2.94
N ILE A 163 -9.39 -14.30 -2.50
CA ILE A 163 -8.27 -13.63 -3.14
C ILE A 163 -7.03 -13.86 -2.29
N GLU A 164 -6.02 -14.48 -2.89
CA GLU A 164 -4.71 -14.60 -2.28
C GLU A 164 -3.87 -13.37 -2.65
N LEU A 165 -3.16 -12.81 -1.67
CA LEU A 165 -2.28 -11.69 -1.91
C LEU A 165 -1.10 -12.13 -2.78
N HIS A 166 -0.89 -11.40 -3.86
CA HIS A 166 0.30 -11.59 -4.69
C HIS A 166 1.57 -11.35 -3.85
N PRO A 167 2.64 -12.16 -3.98
CA PRO A 167 3.84 -12.07 -3.13
C PRO A 167 4.53 -10.71 -3.11
N ALA A 168 4.33 -9.89 -4.14
CA ALA A 168 4.85 -8.52 -4.19
C ALA A 168 3.95 -7.48 -3.48
N THR A 169 2.76 -7.84 -3.02
CA THR A 169 1.84 -6.91 -2.36
C THR A 169 2.41 -6.43 -1.04
N ARG A 170 2.33 -5.13 -0.79
CA ARG A 170 2.67 -4.49 0.49
C ARG A 170 1.65 -3.42 0.83
N PHE A 171 1.46 -3.18 2.11
CA PHE A 171 0.63 -2.09 2.59
C PHE A 171 1.45 -1.09 3.40
N ILE A 172 1.19 0.18 3.16
CA ILE A 172 1.84 1.31 3.83
C ILE A 172 0.74 2.17 4.44
N GLY A 173 0.55 2.06 5.74
CA GLY A 173 -0.38 2.90 6.48
C GLY A 173 0.28 4.22 6.89
N THR A 174 -0.48 5.32 6.86
CA THR A 174 -0.09 6.56 7.50
C THR A 174 -1.06 6.90 8.62
N LEU A 175 -0.56 7.41 9.70
CA LEU A 175 -1.39 7.96 10.76
C LEU A 175 -0.82 9.29 11.24
N ASN A 176 -1.75 10.18 11.57
CA ASN A 176 -1.46 11.47 12.15
C ASN A 176 -1.88 11.44 13.63
N TYR A 177 -1.04 11.95 14.51
CA TYR A 177 -1.38 12.09 15.94
C TYR A 177 -1.27 13.55 16.39
N GLY A 178 -1.89 13.85 17.52
CA GLY A 178 -1.69 15.11 18.22
C GLY A 178 -2.67 16.22 17.88
N TYR A 179 -3.87 15.93 17.31
CA TYR A 179 -4.92 16.95 17.23
C TYR A 179 -6.35 16.41 17.38
N ALA A 180 -7.26 17.37 17.65
CA ALA A 180 -8.66 17.10 17.90
C ALA A 180 -9.31 16.36 16.73
N GLY A 181 -9.90 15.19 17.00
CA GLY A 181 -10.55 14.34 15.99
C GLY A 181 -9.80 13.06 15.62
N THR A 182 -8.54 12.89 16.07
CA THR A 182 -7.85 11.60 15.93
C THR A 182 -8.44 10.60 16.92
N LYS A 183 -8.92 9.47 16.43
CA LYS A 183 -9.30 8.35 17.29
C LYS A 183 -8.04 7.57 17.66
N GLU A 184 -7.93 7.15 18.91
CA GLU A 184 -6.98 6.10 19.27
C GLU A 184 -7.40 4.82 18.54
N LEU A 185 -6.46 4.17 17.88
CA LEU A 185 -6.71 2.83 17.33
C LEU A 185 -6.98 1.91 18.52
N ASN A 186 -8.12 1.21 18.49
CA ASN A 186 -8.40 0.23 19.52
C ASN A 186 -7.25 -0.77 19.58
N GLU A 187 -6.75 -1.01 20.80
CA GLU A 187 -5.83 -2.10 21.07
C GLU A 187 -6.57 -3.43 20.78
N ALA A 188 -6.24 -4.04 19.67
CA ALA A 188 -6.72 -5.37 19.27
C ALA A 188 -5.54 -6.23 18.86
#